data_e13adaffc58fc73fd908cbba2c941865
#
_entry.id   e13adaffc58fc73fd908cbba2c941865
#
_cell.length_a   1.000
_cell.length_b   1.000
_cell.length_c   1.000
_cell.angle_alpha   90.00
_cell.angle_beta   90.00
_cell.angle_gamma   90.00
#
_symmetry.space_group_name_H-M   'P 1'
#
loop_
_entity.id
_entity.type
_entity.pdbx_description
1 polymer ?
#
loop_
_entity_poly.entity_id
_entity_poly.type
_entity_poly.pdbx_seq_one_letter_code
_entity_poly.pdbx_strand_id
1 'polypeptide(L)'
;MAIMDVFKKKTDEEVIKEEADKPRDVAPKQKGKEHENTYKILKSPHVTEKATDLANKNMYVFNVYKTANKNEIKKAIESVYGVNVLNVRVINVPRSKTRLGKSMGWVSGYKKAIVKIKEGQEIEALPR
;
A
#
# COMPACT_ATOMS: atom_id res chain seq x y z
N MET A 1 -41.43 33.33 -22.48
CA MET A 1 -41.43 32.90 -21.09
C MET A 1 -40.68 31.59 -20.81
N ALA A 2 -40.26 30.85 -21.83
CA ALA A 2 -39.52 29.59 -21.64
C ALA A 2 -38.01 29.75 -21.42
N ILE A 3 -37.45 30.95 -21.56
CA ILE A 3 -35.98 31.18 -21.48
C ILE A 3 -35.51 31.33 -20.03
N MET A 4 -36.36 31.72 -19.08
CA MET A 4 -35.98 31.86 -17.68
C MET A 4 -35.86 30.54 -16.91
N ASP A 5 -36.60 29.51 -17.30
CA ASP A 5 -36.54 28.21 -16.64
C ASP A 5 -35.27 27.40 -17.01
N VAL A 6 -34.68 27.64 -18.17
CA VAL A 6 -33.46 26.99 -18.60
C VAL A 6 -32.22 27.53 -17.86
N PHE A 7 -32.23 28.81 -17.49
CA PHE A 7 -31.14 29.43 -16.71
C PHE A 7 -31.13 28.98 -15.25
N LYS A 8 -32.32 28.71 -14.67
CA LYS A 8 -32.41 28.24 -13.28
C LYS A 8 -31.93 26.81 -13.08
N LYS A 9 -32.13 25.96 -14.09
CA LYS A 9 -31.62 24.57 -14.07
C LYS A 9 -30.12 24.47 -14.21
N LYS A 10 -29.46 25.40 -14.89
CA LYS A 10 -27.99 25.39 -15.08
C LYS A 10 -27.22 25.83 -13.85
N THR A 11 -27.78 26.72 -13.04
CA THR A 11 -27.18 27.18 -11.79
C THR A 11 -27.21 26.12 -10.68
N ASP A 12 -28.28 25.31 -10.64
CA ASP A 12 -28.40 24.26 -9.63
C ASP A 12 -27.45 23.06 -9.91
N GLU A 13 -27.13 22.78 -11.17
CA GLU A 13 -26.16 21.73 -11.52
C GLU A 13 -24.70 22.14 -11.27
N GLU A 14 -24.35 23.42 -11.40
CA GLU A 14 -23.00 23.90 -11.09
C GLU A 14 -22.72 23.96 -9.58
N VAL A 15 -23.72 24.31 -8.77
CA VAL A 15 -23.58 24.36 -7.31
C VAL A 15 -23.43 22.97 -6.70
N ILE A 16 -24.04 21.93 -7.27
CA ILE A 16 -23.93 20.54 -6.79
C ILE A 16 -22.54 19.94 -7.09
N LYS A 17 -21.84 20.42 -8.12
CA LYS A 17 -20.49 19.93 -8.46
C LYS A 17 -19.38 20.51 -7.57
N GLU A 18 -19.55 21.68 -7.00
CA GLU A 18 -18.56 22.28 -6.10
C GLU A 18 -18.61 21.73 -4.66
N GLU A 19 -19.72 21.20 -4.20
CA GLU A 19 -19.82 20.61 -2.86
C GLU A 19 -19.24 19.19 -2.74
N ALA A 20 -18.96 18.52 -3.85
CA ALA A 20 -18.40 17.16 -3.84
C ALA A 20 -16.88 17.10 -3.59
N ASP A 21 -16.16 18.22 -3.59
CA ASP A 21 -14.70 18.30 -3.50
C ASP A 21 -14.20 18.96 -2.21
N LYS A 22 -14.96 18.88 -1.13
CA LYS A 22 -14.42 19.18 0.21
C LYS A 22 -13.67 17.96 0.71
N PRO A 23 -12.36 18.09 1.03
CA PRO A 23 -11.62 17.03 1.69
C PRO A 23 -12.37 16.71 2.99
N ARG A 24 -12.93 15.51 3.06
CA ARG A 24 -13.45 14.99 4.32
C ARG A 24 -12.25 14.85 5.24
N ASP A 25 -12.13 15.72 6.22
CA ASP A 25 -11.24 15.57 7.34
C ASP A 25 -11.52 14.20 7.96
N VAL A 26 -10.65 13.25 7.63
CA VAL A 26 -10.68 11.94 8.24
C VAL A 26 -10.15 12.14 9.65
N ALA A 27 -11.07 12.21 10.60
CA ALA A 27 -10.76 12.18 12.02
C ALA A 27 -9.75 11.05 12.31
N PRO A 28 -8.79 11.24 13.23
CA PRO A 28 -7.77 10.24 13.53
C PRO A 28 -8.45 8.97 14.06
N LYS A 29 -8.51 7.95 13.20
CA LYS A 29 -9.03 6.64 13.57
C LYS A 29 -8.14 6.06 14.67
N GLN A 30 -8.80 5.65 15.75
CA GLN A 30 -8.28 5.05 16.96
C GLN A 30 -7.15 4.04 16.69
N LYS A 31 -5.94 4.38 17.14
CA LYS A 31 -4.69 3.61 16.98
C LYS A 31 -4.59 2.33 17.83
N GLY A 32 -5.67 1.84 18.42
CA GLY A 32 -5.57 0.83 19.49
C GLY A 32 -5.81 -0.63 19.12
N LYS A 33 -6.50 -0.95 18.04
CA LYS A 33 -6.91 -2.34 17.71
C LYS A 33 -6.34 -2.93 16.44
N GLU A 34 -5.67 -2.15 15.61
CA GLU A 34 -5.14 -2.62 14.30
C GLU A 34 -3.69 -3.14 14.39
N HIS A 35 -2.95 -2.83 15.47
CA HIS A 35 -1.57 -3.26 15.64
C HIS A 35 -1.41 -4.76 15.97
N GLU A 36 -2.41 -5.38 16.60
CA GLU A 36 -2.32 -6.78 17.04
C GLU A 36 -2.22 -7.81 15.89
N ASN A 37 -2.68 -7.47 14.70
CA ASN A 37 -2.62 -8.37 13.55
C ASN A 37 -1.49 -8.05 12.55
N THR A 38 -0.78 -6.94 12.73
CA THR A 38 0.23 -6.48 11.78
C THR A 38 1.43 -7.42 11.69
N TYR A 39 1.86 -8.01 12.81
CA TYR A 39 2.94 -9.00 12.85
C TYR A 39 2.58 -10.32 12.14
N LYS A 40 1.29 -10.60 11.94
CA LYS A 40 0.81 -11.75 11.15
C LYS A 40 0.78 -11.47 9.63
N ILE A 41 0.94 -10.21 9.25
CA ILE A 41 0.85 -9.75 7.87
C ILE A 41 2.23 -9.40 7.34
N LEU A 42 2.96 -8.53 8.06
CA LEU A 42 4.30 -8.08 7.70
C LEU A 42 5.37 -8.93 8.40
N LYS A 43 6.34 -9.42 7.64
CA LYS A 43 7.45 -10.21 8.16
C LYS A 43 8.70 -9.36 8.36
N SER A 44 9.19 -8.74 7.31
CA SER A 44 10.38 -7.88 7.33
C SER A 44 10.46 -7.01 6.07
N PRO A 45 11.16 -5.87 6.10
CA PRO A 45 11.50 -5.18 4.87
C PRO A 45 12.46 -6.05 4.03
N HIS A 46 12.33 -5.97 2.71
CA HIS A 46 13.18 -6.68 1.77
C HIS A 46 14.26 -5.74 1.25
N VAL A 47 15.46 -5.85 1.80
CA VAL A 47 16.60 -4.97 1.47
C VAL A 47 17.45 -5.60 0.37
N THR A 48 17.46 -4.97 -0.79
CA THR A 48 18.31 -5.32 -1.95
C THR A 48 18.66 -4.03 -2.68
N GLU A 49 19.74 -4.03 -3.50
CA GLU A 49 20.08 -2.86 -4.33
C GLU A 49 18.90 -2.38 -5.17
N LYS A 50 18.17 -3.31 -5.79
CA LYS A 50 16.96 -2.99 -6.54
C LYS A 50 15.85 -2.39 -5.68
N ALA A 51 15.71 -2.82 -4.43
CA ALA A 51 14.74 -2.24 -3.52
C ALA A 51 15.12 -0.80 -3.12
N THR A 52 16.40 -0.51 -3.00
CA THR A 52 16.91 0.84 -2.75
C THR A 52 16.64 1.76 -3.95
N ASP A 53 16.86 1.30 -5.18
CA ASP A 53 16.51 2.05 -6.38
C ASP A 53 15.01 2.33 -6.49
N LEU A 54 14.18 1.40 -6.04
CA LEU A 54 12.73 1.55 -5.99
C LEU A 54 12.30 2.56 -4.91
N ALA A 55 13.01 2.65 -3.79
CA ALA A 55 12.74 3.61 -2.72
C ALA A 55 12.87 5.06 -3.23
N ASN A 56 13.82 5.34 -4.12
CA ASN A 56 13.95 6.64 -4.79
C ASN A 56 12.71 7.03 -5.62
N LYS A 57 11.87 6.04 -5.95
CA LYS A 57 10.60 6.22 -6.69
C LYS A 57 9.36 6.10 -5.76
N ASN A 58 9.54 6.26 -4.46
CA ASN A 58 8.52 6.08 -3.42
C ASN A 58 7.88 4.68 -3.44
N MET A 59 8.65 3.66 -3.82
CA MET A 59 8.24 2.26 -3.81
C MET A 59 9.09 1.44 -2.86
N TYR A 60 8.45 0.79 -1.89
CA TYR A 60 9.10 -0.01 -0.86
C TYR A 60 8.72 -1.49 -0.98
N VAL A 61 9.68 -2.38 -0.71
CA VAL A 61 9.48 -3.82 -0.83
C VAL A 61 9.48 -4.47 0.55
N PHE A 62 8.45 -5.24 0.85
CA PHE A 62 8.29 -5.96 2.11
C PHE A 62 8.10 -7.46 1.86
N ASN A 63 8.70 -8.27 2.71
CA ASN A 63 8.35 -9.68 2.82
C ASN A 63 7.09 -9.80 3.67
N VAL A 64 6.09 -10.50 3.15
CA VAL A 64 4.81 -10.69 3.80
C VAL A 64 4.48 -12.17 3.96
N TYR A 65 3.58 -12.50 4.88
CA TYR A 65 3.10 -13.87 5.03
C TYR A 65 2.26 -14.29 3.82
N LYS A 66 2.28 -15.59 3.50
CA LYS A 66 1.60 -16.14 2.32
C LYS A 66 0.09 -15.93 2.33
N THR A 67 -0.50 -15.88 3.51
CA THR A 67 -1.94 -15.68 3.74
C THR A 67 -2.41 -14.23 3.55
N ALA A 68 -1.49 -13.25 3.62
CA ALA A 68 -1.83 -11.83 3.61
C ALA A 68 -2.41 -11.36 2.26
N ASN A 69 -3.52 -10.63 2.30
CA ASN A 69 -4.17 -10.01 1.16
C ASN A 69 -3.67 -8.57 0.91
N LYS A 70 -3.86 -8.04 -0.30
CA LYS A 70 -3.43 -6.68 -0.66
C LYS A 70 -4.01 -5.60 0.28
N ASN A 71 -5.30 -5.71 0.63
CA ASN A 71 -5.98 -4.77 1.51
C ASN A 71 -5.45 -4.83 2.94
N GLU A 72 -5.12 -6.02 3.42
CA GLU A 72 -4.52 -6.23 4.74
C GLU A 72 -3.10 -5.66 4.80
N ILE A 73 -2.30 -5.92 3.75
CA ILE A 73 -0.94 -5.38 3.61
C ILE A 73 -0.97 -3.84 3.61
N LYS A 74 -1.90 -3.23 2.85
CA LYS A 74 -2.08 -1.79 2.83
C LYS A 74 -2.36 -1.24 4.23
N LYS A 75 -3.37 -1.75 4.91
CA LYS A 75 -3.74 -1.33 6.27
C LYS A 75 -2.61 -1.54 7.29
N ALA A 76 -1.91 -2.66 7.19
CA ALA A 76 -0.80 -2.98 8.07
C ALA A 76 0.35 -1.96 7.94
N ILE A 77 0.71 -1.58 6.72
CA ILE A 77 1.77 -0.61 6.46
C ILE A 77 1.34 0.80 6.89
N GLU A 78 0.11 1.21 6.58
CA GLU A 78 -0.46 2.48 7.03
C GLU A 78 -0.50 2.58 8.56
N SER A 79 -0.81 1.48 9.24
CA SER A 79 -0.86 1.41 10.71
C SER A 79 0.53 1.48 11.36
N VAL A 80 1.53 0.77 10.83
CA VAL A 80 2.88 0.69 11.42
C VAL A 80 3.71 1.93 11.14
N TYR A 81 3.73 2.37 9.88
CA TYR A 81 4.60 3.45 9.44
C TYR A 81 3.90 4.82 9.37
N GLY A 82 2.59 4.87 9.51
CA GLY A 82 1.82 6.12 9.44
C GLY A 82 1.84 6.81 8.07
N VAL A 83 2.07 6.05 7.00
CA VAL A 83 2.18 6.54 5.62
C VAL A 83 0.91 6.25 4.83
N ASN A 84 0.66 7.06 3.80
CA ASN A 84 -0.47 6.83 2.88
C ASN A 84 -0.04 5.94 1.71
N VAL A 85 -0.63 4.76 1.61
CA VAL A 85 -0.36 3.80 0.55
C VAL A 85 -1.29 4.01 -0.65
N LEU A 86 -0.69 4.32 -1.81
CA LEU A 86 -1.41 4.50 -3.07
C LEU A 86 -1.75 3.16 -3.73
N ASN A 87 -0.76 2.28 -3.84
CA ASN A 87 -0.92 1.01 -4.54
C ASN A 87 -0.09 -0.10 -3.88
N VAL A 88 -0.57 -1.33 -3.94
CA VAL A 88 0.12 -2.54 -3.47
C VAL A 88 0.15 -3.57 -4.58
N ARG A 89 1.36 -4.01 -4.95
CA ARG A 89 1.59 -5.11 -5.89
C ARG A 89 2.18 -6.29 -5.12
N VAL A 90 1.61 -7.45 -5.31
CA VAL A 90 2.04 -8.67 -4.63
C VAL A 90 2.69 -9.62 -5.62
N ILE A 91 3.83 -10.18 -5.26
CA ILE A 91 4.59 -11.15 -6.03
C ILE A 91 4.80 -12.40 -5.18
N ASN A 92 4.34 -13.54 -5.67
CA ASN A 92 4.61 -14.84 -5.07
C ASN A 92 5.85 -15.45 -5.72
N VAL A 93 6.90 -15.66 -4.93
CA VAL A 93 8.11 -16.37 -5.38
C VAL A 93 7.94 -17.85 -5.05
N PRO A 94 7.91 -18.75 -6.04
CA PRO A 94 7.75 -20.17 -5.82
C PRO A 94 9.00 -20.79 -5.18
N ARG A 95 8.86 -21.99 -4.62
CA ARG A 95 10.00 -22.78 -4.17
C ARG A 95 10.86 -23.20 -5.36
N SER A 96 12.17 -23.25 -5.17
CA SER A 96 13.14 -23.67 -6.18
C SER A 96 13.93 -24.89 -5.74
N LYS A 97 14.26 -25.75 -6.69
CA LYS A 97 15.16 -26.89 -6.44
C LYS A 97 16.59 -26.36 -6.27
N THR A 98 17.27 -26.84 -5.26
CA THR A 98 18.68 -26.53 -5.02
C THR A 98 19.44 -27.81 -4.76
N ARG A 99 20.64 -27.92 -5.33
CA ARG A 99 21.53 -29.05 -5.13
C ARG A 99 22.70 -28.64 -4.26
N LEU A 100 22.92 -29.39 -3.20
CA LEU A 100 24.11 -29.26 -2.35
C LEU A 100 24.89 -30.57 -2.42
N GLY A 101 25.96 -30.58 -3.25
CA GLY A 101 26.72 -31.79 -3.50
C GLY A 101 25.89 -32.88 -4.17
N LYS A 102 25.76 -34.05 -3.51
CA LYS A 102 24.94 -35.19 -3.96
C LYS A 102 23.46 -35.08 -3.53
N SER A 103 23.17 -34.23 -2.56
CA SER A 103 21.80 -34.07 -2.02
C SER A 103 20.99 -33.06 -2.81
N MET A 104 19.73 -33.42 -3.13
CA MET A 104 18.78 -32.51 -3.73
C MET A 104 17.83 -31.97 -2.64
N GLY A 105 17.62 -30.65 -2.63
CA GLY A 105 16.75 -29.99 -1.68
C GLY A 105 15.87 -28.93 -2.34
N TRP A 106 15.04 -28.27 -1.53
CA TRP A 106 14.18 -27.20 -1.96
C TRP A 106 14.39 -25.95 -1.11
N VAL A 107 14.55 -24.83 -1.77
CA VAL A 107 14.48 -23.52 -1.11
C VAL A 107 13.04 -23.09 -1.03
N SER A 108 12.61 -22.72 0.17
CA SER A 108 11.23 -22.30 0.44
C SER A 108 10.89 -21.03 -0.34
N GLY A 109 9.71 -21.01 -0.97
CA GLY A 109 9.18 -19.81 -1.60
C GLY A 109 8.67 -18.81 -0.57
N TYR A 110 8.57 -17.55 -0.98
CA TYR A 110 8.10 -16.45 -0.15
C TYR A 110 7.19 -15.50 -0.93
N LYS A 111 6.48 -14.65 -0.21
CA LYS A 111 5.60 -13.63 -0.78
C LYS A 111 6.20 -12.27 -0.49
N LYS A 112 6.31 -11.42 -1.48
CA LYS A 112 6.75 -10.04 -1.33
C LYS A 112 5.70 -9.07 -1.86
N ALA A 113 5.60 -7.92 -1.22
CA ALA A 113 4.73 -6.83 -1.61
C ALA A 113 5.56 -5.61 -1.99
N ILE A 114 5.26 -5.02 -3.13
CA ILE A 114 5.81 -3.73 -3.56
C ILE A 114 4.72 -2.70 -3.30
N VAL A 115 5.02 -1.74 -2.44
CA VAL A 115 4.09 -0.72 -1.96
C VAL A 115 4.52 0.63 -2.49
N LYS A 116 3.61 1.31 -3.19
CA LYS A 116 3.81 2.70 -3.62
C LYS A 116 3.15 3.62 -2.61
N ILE A 117 3.92 4.52 -2.03
CA ILE A 117 3.44 5.52 -1.08
C ILE A 117 3.28 6.89 -1.75
N LYS A 118 2.59 7.80 -1.06
CA LYS A 118 2.42 9.18 -1.49
C LYS A 118 3.76 9.91 -1.48
N GLU A 119 3.98 10.78 -2.46
CA GLU A 119 5.18 11.63 -2.53
C GLU A 119 5.32 12.51 -1.28
N GLY A 120 6.55 12.67 -0.82
CA GLY A 120 6.87 13.42 0.40
C GLY A 120 6.80 12.62 1.70
N GLN A 121 6.51 11.31 1.63
CA GLN A 121 6.57 10.40 2.79
C GLN A 121 7.71 9.40 2.57
N GLU A 122 8.45 9.11 3.63
CA GLU A 122 9.53 8.12 3.62
C GLU A 122 9.28 7.06 4.70
N ILE A 123 9.71 5.83 4.42
CA ILE A 123 9.70 4.73 5.38
C ILE A 123 11.13 4.47 5.83
N GLU A 124 11.43 4.64 7.11
CA GLU A 124 12.76 4.39 7.70
C GLU A 124 13.12 2.90 7.82
N ALA A 125 12.52 2.05 6.99
CA ALA A 125 12.76 0.61 7.03
C ALA A 125 14.01 0.15 6.28
N LEU A 126 14.65 1.05 5.51
CA LEU A 126 15.86 0.76 4.76
C LEU A 126 17.06 1.42 5.43
N PRO A 127 18.16 0.67 5.70
CA PRO A 127 19.41 1.30 6.08
C PRO A 127 19.91 2.17 4.92
N ARG A 128 20.25 3.40 5.23
CA ARG A 128 20.89 4.33 4.29
C ARG A 128 22.33 3.93 4.06
#